data_7298c75b69a638fff41ce2a010d6a081
#
_entry.id   7298c75b69a638fff41ce2a010d6a081
#
_cell.length_a   1.000
_cell.length_b   1.000
_cell.length_c   1.000
_cell.angle_alpha   90.00
_cell.angle_beta   90.00
_cell.angle_gamma   90.00
#
_symmetry.space_group_name_H-M   'P 1'
#
loop_
_entity.id
_entity.type
_entity.pdbx_description
1 polymer ?
#
loop_
_entity_poly.entity_id
_entity_poly.type
_entity_poly.pdbx_seq_one_letter_code
_entity_poly.pdbx_strand_id
1 'polypeptide(L)'
;LKKSSDTIRFDTRVPVREVMRRNPTTIGYDGTVARAAMLMCRDEVGSCIVLGRDNLPVGIVTEEDINCKVVAKDLKPSTVQVSEIMSTPLITISADKYAKDAAHMMIKHRVRRLPVVDDENKVIGIVTVRDILTVSTEINELMNDLVEINRLDEVEVGLCSRCSQMSDDLRRIDNLMLCPSCREEELLQ
;
A
#
# COMPACT_ATOMS: atom_id res chain seq x y z
N LEU A 1 36.58 -26.65 -13.77
CA LEU A 1 36.49 -25.65 -12.68
C LEU A 1 35.03 -25.25 -12.51
N LYS A 2 34.32 -25.93 -11.60
CA LYS A 2 32.99 -25.55 -11.17
C LYS A 2 33.09 -24.29 -10.31
N LYS A 3 32.55 -23.16 -10.77
CA LYS A 3 32.29 -22.01 -9.93
C LYS A 3 31.17 -22.41 -8.95
N SER A 4 31.55 -22.58 -7.71
CA SER A 4 30.63 -22.62 -6.58
C SER A 4 29.96 -21.24 -6.53
N SER A 5 28.68 -21.18 -6.85
CA SER A 5 27.86 -20.03 -6.52
C SER A 5 27.58 -20.14 -5.01
N ASP A 6 28.38 -19.44 -4.22
CA ASP A 6 28.05 -19.17 -2.83
C ASP A 6 26.76 -18.32 -2.82
N THR A 7 25.62 -19.02 -2.83
CA THR A 7 24.35 -18.41 -2.55
C THR A 7 24.35 -18.08 -1.06
N ILE A 8 24.66 -16.83 -0.75
CA ILE A 8 24.52 -16.32 0.62
C ILE A 8 23.04 -16.47 0.99
N ARG A 9 22.76 -17.45 1.82
CA ARG A 9 21.43 -17.69 2.38
C ARG A 9 21.23 -16.72 3.52
N PHE A 10 20.58 -15.58 3.23
CA PHE A 10 20.12 -14.69 4.29
C PHE A 10 18.98 -15.33 5.06
N ASP A 11 19.05 -15.23 6.37
CA ASP A 11 17.99 -15.71 7.25
C ASP A 11 16.79 -14.77 7.15
N THR A 12 15.90 -15.07 6.18
CA THR A 12 14.63 -14.34 5.93
C THR A 12 13.62 -14.53 7.06
N ARG A 13 14.03 -15.02 8.21
CA ARG A 13 13.20 -15.25 9.39
C ARG A 13 13.18 -14.07 10.35
N VAL A 14 13.11 -12.83 9.82
CA VAL A 14 12.86 -11.66 10.65
C VAL A 14 11.36 -11.61 10.98
N PRO A 15 10.96 -11.73 12.26
CA PRO A 15 9.57 -11.67 12.64
C PRO A 15 8.94 -10.31 12.32
N VAL A 16 7.67 -10.29 11.93
CA VAL A 16 6.93 -9.05 11.63
C VAL A 16 6.97 -8.09 12.82
N ARG A 17 6.93 -8.60 14.07
CA ARG A 17 7.02 -7.79 15.29
C ARG A 17 8.29 -6.94 15.41
N GLU A 18 9.39 -7.32 14.75
CA GLU A 18 10.66 -6.59 14.78
C GLU A 18 10.75 -5.48 13.73
N VAL A 19 9.95 -5.60 12.66
CA VAL A 19 9.95 -4.65 11.54
C VAL A 19 8.72 -3.74 11.52
N MET A 20 7.64 -4.11 12.21
CA MET A 20 6.42 -3.32 12.27
C MET A 20 6.61 -2.01 13.02
N ARG A 21 5.93 -0.97 12.59
CA ARG A 21 5.72 0.23 13.40
C ARG A 21 4.64 -0.07 14.44
N ARG A 22 4.97 0.13 15.72
CA ARG A 22 4.02 0.00 16.83
C ARG A 22 3.11 1.22 16.91
N ASN A 23 1.96 1.06 17.57
CA ASN A 23 0.96 2.13 17.77
C ASN A 23 0.52 2.77 16.44
N PRO A 24 -0.08 2.00 15.52
CA PRO A 24 -0.54 2.53 14.25
C PRO A 24 -1.67 3.53 14.47
N THR A 25 -1.77 4.52 13.56
CA THR A 25 -2.85 5.50 13.59
C THR A 25 -4.18 4.78 13.35
N THR A 26 -5.11 4.97 14.27
CA THR A 26 -6.45 4.36 14.22
C THR A 26 -7.54 5.42 14.29
N ILE A 27 -8.73 5.09 13.77
CA ILE A 27 -9.93 5.91 13.82
C ILE A 27 -11.15 5.00 14.01
N GLY A 28 -12.13 5.46 14.78
CA GLY A 28 -13.40 4.73 14.91
C GLY A 28 -14.21 4.73 13.61
N TYR A 29 -15.02 3.70 13.42
CA TYR A 29 -15.88 3.48 12.25
C TYR A 29 -16.76 4.69 11.87
N ASP A 30 -17.24 5.41 12.87
CA ASP A 30 -18.11 6.58 12.71
C ASP A 30 -17.31 7.90 12.52
N GLY A 31 -15.97 7.82 12.47
CA GLY A 31 -15.10 8.97 12.30
C GLY A 31 -15.24 9.60 10.91
N THR A 32 -15.02 10.92 10.81
CA THR A 32 -15.06 11.61 9.52
C THR A 32 -13.74 11.51 8.77
N VAL A 33 -13.81 11.64 7.44
CA VAL A 33 -12.62 11.67 6.57
C VAL A 33 -11.71 12.86 6.94
N ALA A 34 -12.28 14.02 7.29
CA ALA A 34 -11.51 15.16 7.76
C ALA A 34 -10.70 14.81 9.02
N ARG A 35 -11.28 14.05 9.95
CA ARG A 35 -10.58 13.59 11.15
C ARG A 35 -9.46 12.60 10.81
N ALA A 36 -9.72 11.66 9.87
CA ALA A 36 -8.70 10.71 9.41
C ALA A 36 -7.50 11.46 8.79
N ALA A 37 -7.75 12.43 7.91
CA ALA A 37 -6.72 13.25 7.29
C ALA A 37 -5.89 14.02 8.34
N MET A 38 -6.55 14.62 9.34
CA MET A 38 -5.85 15.30 10.45
C MET A 38 -4.94 14.33 11.24
N LEU A 39 -5.40 13.12 11.51
CA LEU A 39 -4.61 12.10 12.20
C LEU A 39 -3.40 11.67 11.35
N MET A 40 -3.61 11.45 10.05
CA MET A 40 -2.53 11.11 9.12
C MET A 40 -1.45 12.20 9.06
N CYS A 41 -1.86 13.48 8.95
CA CYS A 41 -0.93 14.61 8.96
C CYS A 41 -0.18 14.73 10.28
N ARG A 42 -0.86 14.58 11.43
CA ARG A 42 -0.25 14.66 12.76
C ARG A 42 0.81 13.57 12.97
N ASP A 43 0.50 12.36 12.53
CA ASP A 43 1.33 11.17 12.77
C ASP A 43 2.30 10.90 11.60
N GLU A 44 2.31 11.77 10.56
CA GLU A 44 3.14 11.66 9.35
C GLU A 44 2.99 10.29 8.65
N VAL A 45 1.74 9.84 8.49
CA VAL A 45 1.41 8.56 7.88
C VAL A 45 0.36 8.69 6.80
N GLY A 46 0.39 7.83 5.78
CA GLY A 46 -0.57 7.82 4.68
C GLY A 46 -1.76 6.87 4.87
N SER A 47 -2.11 6.49 6.12
CA SER A 47 -3.29 5.64 6.37
C SER A 47 -3.72 5.64 7.82
N CYS A 48 -5.02 5.38 8.04
CA CYS A 48 -5.62 5.08 9.34
C CYS A 48 -6.29 3.71 9.29
N ILE A 49 -6.09 2.89 10.32
CA ILE A 49 -6.84 1.65 10.50
C ILE A 49 -8.19 2.01 11.12
N VAL A 50 -9.27 1.51 10.52
CA VAL A 50 -10.62 1.76 11.01
C VAL A 50 -11.00 0.66 12.00
N LEU A 51 -11.39 1.08 13.20
CA LEU A 51 -11.83 0.19 14.27
C LEU A 51 -13.37 0.17 14.36
N GLY A 52 -13.92 -1.02 14.46
CA GLY A 52 -15.34 -1.23 14.75
C GLY A 52 -15.70 -0.84 16.19
N ARG A 53 -16.99 -1.04 16.55
CA ARG A 53 -17.49 -0.73 17.90
C ARG A 53 -16.92 -1.62 18.99
N ASP A 54 -16.43 -2.79 18.61
CA ASP A 54 -15.74 -3.78 19.45
C ASP A 54 -14.22 -3.52 19.57
N ASN A 55 -13.75 -2.41 19.03
CA ASN A 55 -12.31 -2.07 18.92
C ASN A 55 -11.48 -3.03 18.06
N LEU A 56 -12.11 -3.88 17.26
CA LEU A 56 -11.43 -4.72 16.29
C LEU A 56 -11.26 -4.00 14.94
N PRO A 57 -10.22 -4.29 14.18
CA PRO A 57 -9.98 -3.66 12.89
C PRO A 57 -10.95 -4.18 11.84
N VAL A 58 -11.67 -3.27 11.19
CA VAL A 58 -12.69 -3.59 10.17
C VAL A 58 -12.33 -3.11 8.78
N GLY A 59 -11.42 -2.15 8.66
CA GLY A 59 -11.00 -1.61 7.38
C GLY A 59 -9.77 -0.71 7.51
N ILE A 60 -9.34 -0.16 6.39
CA ILE A 60 -8.25 0.82 6.31
C ILE A 60 -8.65 1.95 5.37
N VAL A 61 -8.30 3.19 5.73
CA VAL A 61 -8.43 4.37 4.89
C VAL A 61 -7.04 4.88 4.56
N THR A 62 -6.81 5.17 3.30
CA THR A 62 -5.54 5.69 2.79
C THR A 62 -5.71 7.10 2.22
N GLU A 63 -4.60 7.81 1.98
CA GLU A 63 -4.59 9.08 1.25
C GLU A 63 -5.22 8.94 -0.14
N GLU A 64 -4.98 7.81 -0.82
CA GLU A 64 -5.57 7.48 -2.11
C GLU A 64 -7.09 7.37 -2.03
N ASP A 65 -7.63 6.68 -1.00
CA ASP A 65 -9.09 6.62 -0.79
C ASP A 65 -9.68 8.02 -0.62
N ILE A 66 -9.01 8.89 0.16
CA ILE A 66 -9.45 10.27 0.37
C ILE A 66 -9.43 11.04 -0.94
N ASN A 67 -8.34 10.97 -1.71
CA ASN A 67 -8.20 11.66 -2.98
C ASN A 67 -9.25 11.19 -4.01
N CYS A 68 -9.36 9.88 -4.23
CA CYS A 68 -10.21 9.32 -5.28
C CYS A 68 -11.70 9.30 -4.92
N LYS A 69 -12.03 9.09 -3.63
CA LYS A 69 -13.42 8.87 -3.21
C LYS A 69 -14.09 10.10 -2.61
N VAL A 70 -13.29 11.11 -2.23
CA VAL A 70 -13.81 12.35 -1.59
C VAL A 70 -13.41 13.59 -2.39
N VAL A 71 -12.11 13.84 -2.57
CA VAL A 71 -11.61 15.05 -3.22
C VAL A 71 -12.01 15.07 -4.70
N ALA A 72 -11.76 13.99 -5.44
CA ALA A 72 -12.11 13.89 -6.87
C ALA A 72 -13.63 13.96 -7.15
N LYS A 73 -14.46 13.75 -6.11
CA LYS A 73 -15.93 13.86 -6.20
C LYS A 73 -16.48 15.15 -5.63
N ASP A 74 -15.61 16.10 -5.28
CA ASP A 74 -15.96 17.38 -4.64
C ASP A 74 -16.83 17.22 -3.38
N LEU A 75 -16.61 16.14 -2.61
CA LEU A 75 -17.33 15.90 -1.37
C LEU A 75 -16.65 16.63 -0.22
N LYS A 76 -17.45 17.11 0.74
CA LYS A 76 -16.93 17.77 1.93
C LYS A 76 -16.40 16.72 2.93
N PRO A 77 -15.07 16.66 3.23
CA PRO A 77 -14.50 15.60 4.06
C PRO A 77 -15.07 15.52 5.48
N SER A 78 -15.61 16.63 6.01
CA SER A 78 -16.23 16.67 7.35
C SER A 78 -17.62 16.03 7.41
N THR A 79 -18.25 15.73 6.27
CA THR A 79 -19.57 15.10 6.20
C THR A 79 -19.54 13.66 5.75
N VAL A 80 -18.40 13.16 5.26
CA VAL A 80 -18.21 11.78 4.83
C VAL A 80 -17.59 10.98 5.96
N GLN A 81 -18.14 9.81 6.26
CA GLN A 81 -17.58 8.88 7.26
C GLN A 81 -16.49 8.02 6.64
N VAL A 82 -15.50 7.60 7.45
CA VAL A 82 -14.44 6.71 6.97
C VAL A 82 -14.99 5.35 6.54
N SER A 83 -16.07 4.89 7.14
CA SER A 83 -16.76 3.65 6.77
C SER A 83 -17.30 3.65 5.34
N GLU A 84 -17.58 4.82 4.75
CA GLU A 84 -18.08 4.94 3.38
C GLU A 84 -16.98 4.79 2.32
N ILE A 85 -15.74 5.06 2.71
CA ILE A 85 -14.60 5.08 1.77
C ILE A 85 -13.53 4.04 2.07
N MET A 86 -13.52 3.43 3.27
CA MET A 86 -12.49 2.47 3.67
C MET A 86 -12.44 1.26 2.73
N SER A 87 -11.25 0.69 2.61
CA SER A 87 -11.05 -0.60 1.94
C SER A 87 -11.37 -1.74 2.91
N THR A 88 -12.23 -2.67 2.47
CA THR A 88 -12.70 -3.84 3.22
C THR A 88 -12.90 -5.01 2.25
N PRO A 89 -12.71 -6.30 2.63
CA PRO A 89 -12.25 -6.75 3.95
C PRO A 89 -10.80 -6.36 4.22
N LEU A 90 -10.47 -6.12 5.49
CA LEU A 90 -9.11 -5.77 5.89
C LEU A 90 -8.19 -7.00 5.80
N ILE A 91 -7.05 -6.83 5.13
CA ILE A 91 -5.99 -7.85 5.09
C ILE A 91 -5.04 -7.58 6.26
N THR A 92 -4.93 -8.51 7.19
CA THR A 92 -4.09 -8.41 8.39
C THR A 92 -3.03 -9.50 8.41
N ILE A 93 -2.00 -9.34 9.23
CA ILE A 93 -0.97 -10.35 9.47
C ILE A 93 -0.70 -10.48 10.97
N SER A 94 -0.40 -11.71 11.45
CA SER A 94 0.02 -11.93 12.83
C SER A 94 1.47 -11.47 13.04
N ALA A 95 1.77 -10.94 14.23
CA ALA A 95 3.09 -10.50 14.63
C ALA A 95 4.16 -11.62 14.63
N ASP A 96 3.72 -12.87 14.75
CA ASP A 96 4.59 -14.07 14.76
C ASP A 96 4.99 -14.56 13.36
N LYS A 97 4.36 -14.02 12.32
CA LYS A 97 4.76 -14.27 10.93
C LYS A 97 6.08 -13.56 10.61
N TYR A 98 6.69 -13.94 9.50
CA TYR A 98 7.95 -13.37 9.05
C TYR A 98 7.75 -12.24 8.04
N ALA A 99 8.74 -11.36 7.90
CA ALA A 99 8.75 -10.28 6.91
C ALA A 99 8.52 -10.80 5.48
N LYS A 100 9.05 -11.98 5.16
CA LYS A 100 8.81 -12.69 3.91
C LYS A 100 7.32 -13.00 3.68
N ASP A 101 6.62 -13.43 4.74
CA ASP A 101 5.18 -13.73 4.63
C ASP A 101 4.39 -12.47 4.39
N ALA A 102 4.78 -11.36 5.06
CA ALA A 102 4.20 -10.04 4.83
C ALA A 102 4.39 -9.59 3.38
N ALA A 103 5.60 -9.73 2.81
CA ALA A 103 5.89 -9.40 1.42
C ALA A 103 5.00 -10.21 0.46
N HIS A 104 4.92 -11.53 0.64
CA HIS A 104 4.04 -12.38 -0.18
C HIS A 104 2.56 -11.99 -0.09
N MET A 105 2.09 -11.62 1.11
CA MET A 105 0.71 -11.16 1.28
C MET A 105 0.47 -9.83 0.59
N MET A 106 1.41 -8.89 0.67
CA MET A 106 1.31 -7.60 -0.03
C MET A 106 1.23 -7.79 -1.55
N ILE A 107 2.09 -8.63 -2.13
CA ILE A 107 2.08 -8.98 -3.57
C ILE A 107 0.76 -9.64 -3.94
N LYS A 108 0.37 -10.69 -3.21
CA LYS A 108 -0.85 -11.48 -3.51
C LYS A 108 -2.11 -10.63 -3.51
N HIS A 109 -2.23 -9.71 -2.54
CA HIS A 109 -3.42 -8.88 -2.35
C HIS A 109 -3.29 -7.49 -2.96
N ARG A 110 -2.14 -7.18 -3.61
CA ARG A 110 -1.83 -5.86 -4.19
C ARG A 110 -2.02 -4.72 -3.18
N VAL A 111 -1.51 -4.91 -1.96
CA VAL A 111 -1.54 -3.91 -0.89
C VAL A 111 -0.12 -3.56 -0.46
N ARG A 112 0.10 -2.30 -0.11
CA ARG A 112 1.42 -1.78 0.28
C ARG A 112 1.66 -1.77 1.80
N ARG A 113 0.66 -2.18 2.57
CA ARG A 113 0.70 -2.19 4.03
C ARG A 113 -0.24 -3.23 4.60
N LEU A 114 0.14 -3.80 5.74
CA LEU A 114 -0.65 -4.78 6.46
C LEU A 114 -0.74 -4.36 7.92
N PRO A 115 -1.93 -4.13 8.47
CA PRO A 115 -2.12 -4.07 9.91
C PRO A 115 -1.67 -5.37 10.55
N VAL A 116 -0.94 -5.24 11.66
CA VAL A 116 -0.45 -6.38 12.44
C VAL A 116 -1.35 -6.58 13.64
N VAL A 117 -1.82 -7.80 13.82
CA VAL A 117 -2.75 -8.16 14.89
C VAL A 117 -2.15 -9.19 15.84
N ASP A 118 -2.64 -9.19 17.06
CA ASP A 118 -2.38 -10.22 18.07
C ASP A 118 -3.38 -11.40 17.95
N ASP A 119 -3.29 -12.35 18.89
CA ASP A 119 -4.13 -13.53 18.94
C ASP A 119 -5.61 -13.21 19.22
N GLU A 120 -5.90 -12.03 19.81
CA GLU A 120 -7.24 -11.52 20.04
C GLU A 120 -7.79 -10.68 18.86
N ASN A 121 -7.04 -10.68 17.73
CA ASN A 121 -7.33 -9.86 16.54
C ASN A 121 -7.32 -8.36 16.80
N LYS A 122 -6.66 -7.89 17.85
CA LYS A 122 -6.44 -6.45 18.11
C LYS A 122 -5.24 -5.94 17.35
N VAL A 123 -5.32 -4.73 16.84
CA VAL A 123 -4.22 -4.09 16.12
C VAL A 123 -3.11 -3.68 17.10
N ILE A 124 -1.92 -4.21 16.86
CA ILE A 124 -0.72 -3.91 17.64
C ILE A 124 0.37 -3.19 16.85
N GLY A 125 0.24 -3.16 15.53
CA GLY A 125 1.21 -2.51 14.65
C GLY A 125 0.73 -2.40 13.22
N ILE A 126 1.60 -1.88 12.38
CA ILE A 126 1.45 -1.85 10.92
C ILE A 126 2.82 -2.12 10.29
N VAL A 127 2.86 -2.95 9.27
CA VAL A 127 4.05 -3.18 8.44
C VAL A 127 3.78 -2.71 7.02
N THR A 128 4.73 -2.02 6.42
CA THR A 128 4.64 -1.47 5.05
C THR A 128 5.74 -2.03 4.17
N VAL A 129 5.60 -1.85 2.85
CA VAL A 129 6.66 -2.19 1.88
C VAL A 129 7.99 -1.54 2.29
N ARG A 130 7.98 -0.27 2.74
CA ARG A 130 9.19 0.45 3.17
C ARG A 130 9.89 -0.25 4.34
N ASP A 131 9.14 -0.73 5.33
CA ASP A 131 9.70 -1.40 6.50
C ASP A 131 10.37 -2.73 6.09
N ILE A 132 9.75 -3.47 5.15
CA ILE A 132 10.32 -4.70 4.59
C ILE A 132 11.58 -4.41 3.78
N LEU A 133 11.59 -3.36 2.96
CA LEU A 133 12.74 -2.95 2.16
C LEU A 133 13.95 -2.59 3.05
N THR A 134 13.72 -1.99 4.20
CA THR A 134 14.78 -1.58 5.13
C THR A 134 15.55 -2.78 5.72
N VAL A 135 14.86 -3.90 5.93
CA VAL A 135 15.48 -5.11 6.50
C VAL A 135 15.92 -6.13 5.45
N SER A 136 15.60 -5.87 4.19
CA SER A 136 15.82 -6.81 3.09
C SER A 136 16.86 -6.30 2.10
N THR A 137 18.13 -6.30 2.46
CA THR A 137 19.20 -6.01 1.49
C THR A 137 19.34 -7.08 0.40
N GLU A 138 18.55 -8.18 0.44
CA GLU A 138 18.80 -9.38 -0.36
C GLU A 138 17.58 -10.16 -0.89
N ILE A 139 16.42 -9.55 -0.95
CA ILE A 139 15.26 -10.17 -1.63
C ILE A 139 15.17 -9.59 -3.05
N ASN A 140 16.17 -9.83 -3.90
CA ASN A 140 16.20 -9.26 -5.26
C ASN A 140 14.97 -9.61 -6.12
N GLU A 141 14.42 -10.81 -6.01
CA GLU A 141 13.23 -11.20 -6.79
C GLU A 141 11.93 -10.58 -6.22
N LEU A 142 11.72 -10.70 -4.91
CA LEU A 142 10.56 -10.09 -4.24
C LEU A 142 10.62 -8.56 -4.24
N MET A 143 11.83 -7.98 -4.27
CA MET A 143 12.04 -6.54 -4.38
C MET A 143 11.55 -5.99 -5.71
N ASN A 144 11.80 -6.70 -6.82
CA ASN A 144 11.30 -6.27 -8.13
C ASN A 144 9.77 -6.21 -8.13
N ASP A 145 9.09 -7.23 -7.59
CA ASP A 145 7.64 -7.26 -7.52
C ASP A 145 7.07 -6.18 -6.59
N LEU A 146 7.74 -5.92 -5.45
CA LEU A 146 7.34 -4.84 -4.53
C LEU A 146 7.57 -3.45 -5.11
N VAL A 147 8.66 -3.27 -5.87
CA VAL A 147 8.92 -2.03 -6.62
C VAL A 147 7.87 -1.85 -7.71
N GLU A 148 7.45 -2.91 -8.38
CA GLU A 148 6.41 -2.85 -9.41
C GLU A 148 5.06 -2.45 -8.85
N ILE A 149 4.63 -3.03 -7.70
CA ILE A 149 3.41 -2.60 -7.00
C ILE A 149 3.48 -1.10 -6.63
N ASN A 150 4.65 -0.62 -6.22
CA ASN A 150 4.85 0.78 -5.86
C ASN A 150 4.85 1.70 -7.10
N ARG A 151 5.24 1.16 -8.28
CA ARG A 151 5.24 1.90 -9.56
C ARG A 151 3.89 1.89 -10.28
N LEU A 152 3.02 0.91 -10.02
CA LEU A 152 1.69 0.83 -10.65
C LEU A 152 0.79 2.03 -10.31
N ASP A 153 1.16 2.82 -9.30
CA ASP A 153 0.44 4.01 -8.87
C ASP A 153 1.14 5.33 -9.25
N GLU A 154 2.30 5.30 -9.92
CA GLU A 154 2.90 6.51 -10.46
C GLU A 154 2.18 6.89 -11.76
N VAL A 155 1.11 7.66 -11.61
CA VAL A 155 0.54 8.46 -12.69
C VAL A 155 1.57 9.55 -12.99
N GLU A 156 2.38 9.34 -14.02
CA GLU A 156 3.34 10.36 -14.42
C GLU A 156 2.64 11.44 -15.25
N VAL A 157 2.82 12.69 -14.83
CA VAL A 157 2.46 13.86 -15.63
C VAL A 157 3.60 14.16 -16.59
N GLY A 158 3.33 14.19 -17.89
CA GLY A 158 4.36 14.44 -18.89
C GLY A 158 3.86 14.32 -20.32
N LEU A 159 4.81 14.18 -21.25
CA LEU A 159 4.52 14.00 -22.67
C LEU A 159 4.35 12.51 -23.02
N CYS A 160 3.24 12.18 -23.67
CA CYS A 160 3.03 10.84 -24.22
C CYS A 160 4.12 10.51 -25.26
N SER A 161 4.78 9.35 -25.12
CA SER A 161 5.83 8.91 -26.04
C SER A 161 5.36 8.69 -27.48
N ARG A 162 4.03 8.52 -27.69
CA ARG A 162 3.45 8.25 -29.01
C ARG A 162 2.88 9.49 -29.69
N CYS A 163 2.01 10.22 -29.00
CA CYS A 163 1.34 11.40 -29.59
C CYS A 163 1.96 12.73 -29.19
N SER A 164 2.95 12.74 -28.30
CA SER A 164 3.63 13.95 -27.79
C SER A 164 2.70 14.97 -27.12
N GLN A 165 1.49 14.57 -26.75
CA GLN A 165 0.59 15.43 -25.98
C GLN A 165 0.88 15.31 -24.48
N MET A 166 0.66 16.42 -23.77
CA MET A 166 0.74 16.45 -22.32
C MET A 166 -0.42 15.64 -21.74
N SER A 167 -0.12 14.77 -20.80
CA SER A 167 -1.13 13.98 -20.08
C SER A 167 -0.76 13.90 -18.61
N ASP A 168 -1.76 13.88 -17.76
CA ASP A 168 -1.69 13.71 -16.32
C ASP A 168 -1.95 12.25 -15.89
N ASP A 169 -2.18 11.37 -16.86
CA ASP A 169 -2.34 9.91 -16.66
C ASP A 169 -1.49 9.15 -17.68
N LEU A 170 -0.17 9.31 -17.61
CA LEU A 170 0.75 8.49 -18.37
C LEU A 170 1.00 7.18 -17.64
N ARG A 171 0.95 6.07 -18.39
CA ARG A 171 1.36 4.75 -17.87
C ARG A 171 2.38 4.12 -18.79
N ARG A 172 3.30 3.38 -18.20
CA ARG A 172 4.32 2.65 -18.94
C ARG A 172 3.75 1.36 -19.52
N ILE A 173 3.79 1.24 -20.85
CA ILE A 173 3.50 0.01 -21.60
C ILE A 173 4.70 -0.22 -22.51
N ASP A 174 5.31 -1.39 -22.48
CA ASP A 174 6.45 -1.80 -23.31
C ASP A 174 7.57 -0.73 -23.40
N ASN A 175 7.94 -0.14 -22.27
CA ASN A 175 8.93 0.94 -22.15
C ASN A 175 8.50 2.31 -22.71
N LEU A 176 7.28 2.49 -23.15
CA LEU A 176 6.71 3.76 -23.61
C LEU A 176 5.75 4.33 -22.56
N MET A 177 5.83 5.65 -22.32
CA MET A 177 4.88 6.36 -21.49
C MET A 177 3.70 6.80 -22.35
N LEU A 178 2.56 6.14 -22.20
CA LEU A 178 1.37 6.33 -23.06
C LEU A 178 0.21 6.98 -22.30
N CYS A 179 -0.43 7.96 -22.93
CA CYS A 179 -1.68 8.54 -22.45
C CYS A 179 -2.86 7.58 -22.63
N PRO A 180 -4.02 7.81 -21.98
CA PRO A 180 -5.19 6.92 -22.06
C PRO A 180 -5.59 6.54 -23.49
N SER A 181 -5.69 7.53 -24.37
CA SER A 181 -6.08 7.31 -25.78
C SER A 181 -5.11 6.40 -26.55
N CYS A 182 -3.80 6.61 -26.35
CA CYS A 182 -2.78 5.79 -27.02
C CYS A 182 -2.69 4.37 -26.44
N ARG A 183 -3.08 4.18 -25.18
CA ARG A 183 -3.19 2.84 -24.55
C ARG A 183 -4.34 2.04 -25.10
N GLU A 184 -5.49 2.66 -25.31
CA GLU A 184 -6.67 1.98 -25.90
C GLU A 184 -6.39 1.50 -27.32
N GLU A 185 -5.64 2.28 -28.12
CA GLU A 185 -5.23 1.90 -29.47
C GLU A 185 -4.24 0.72 -29.49
N GLU A 186 -3.38 0.57 -28.46
CA GLU A 186 -2.42 -0.53 -28.34
C GLU A 186 -3.13 -1.86 -27.98
N LEU A 187 -4.20 -1.79 -27.19
CA LEU A 187 -4.99 -2.96 -26.77
C LEU A 187 -5.89 -3.52 -27.88
N LEU A 188 -6.05 -2.78 -28.99
CA LEU A 188 -6.89 -3.18 -30.14
C LEU A 188 -6.10 -3.79 -31.30
N GLN A 189 -4.77 -3.96 -31.16
CA GLN A 189 -3.87 -4.62 -32.10
C GLN A 189 -3.43 -5.98 -31.61
#